data_a6f29f2f3f93e1b0522a93165801f9f6
#
_entry.id   a6f29f2f3f93e1b0522a93165801f9f6
#
_cell.length_a   1.000
_cell.length_b   1.000
_cell.length_c   1.000
_cell.angle_alpha   90.00
_cell.angle_beta   90.00
_cell.angle_gamma   90.00
#
_symmetry.space_group_name_H-M   'P 1'
#
loop_
_entity.id
_entity.type
_entity.pdbx_description
1 polymer ?
#
loop_
_entity_poly.entity_id
_entity_poly.type
_entity_poly.pdbx_seq_one_letter_code
_entity_poly.pdbx_strand_id
1 'polypeptide(L)'
;MFIVSRSKYIPCGSGLARDSGGSVNIDVECSIAIAGKPAPTGVVKTLKFLLLGAVLLLTACASHAPLPEQTANLPLPQQLHIQRLLDGQRQDWVLVIAREGPGIRWSMMDLLGIPQARLKLIDGQWQADGLLPPNPEARELFAALLFALTPKDELHGNYPDAWQHGAQRSLPEHWEVRYSQPLSFELKLPKGPMYQVTSLSGETP
;
A
#
# COMPACT_ATOMS: atom_id res chain seq x y z
N MET A 1 34.64 49.88 6.23
CA MET A 1 33.44 50.60 6.67
C MET A 1 32.24 49.69 6.40
N PHE A 2 31.94 48.82 7.36
CA PHE A 2 30.90 47.78 7.23
C PHE A 2 29.66 48.28 7.98
N ILE A 3 28.54 48.41 7.26
CA ILE A 3 27.25 48.79 7.82
C ILE A 3 26.49 47.49 8.12
N VAL A 4 26.32 47.20 9.43
CA VAL A 4 25.50 46.09 9.91
C VAL A 4 24.06 46.56 10.02
N SER A 5 23.17 46.03 9.19
CA SER A 5 21.74 46.24 9.27
C SER A 5 21.14 45.30 10.29
N ARG A 6 20.62 45.83 11.40
CA ARG A 6 19.88 45.08 12.41
C ARG A 6 18.42 44.89 11.96
N SER A 7 18.03 43.66 11.70
CA SER A 7 16.64 43.27 11.53
C SER A 7 15.96 43.25 12.90
N LYS A 8 14.92 44.05 13.08
CA LYS A 8 14.05 44.05 14.27
C LYS A 8 13.01 42.98 14.14
N TYR A 9 13.13 41.96 14.97
CA TYR A 9 12.04 41.00 15.22
C TYR A 9 10.97 41.66 16.09
N ILE A 10 9.73 41.67 15.61
CA ILE A 10 8.55 42.09 16.36
C ILE A 10 7.90 40.77 16.89
N PRO A 11 7.88 40.52 18.18
CA PRO A 11 7.13 39.40 18.72
C PRO A 11 5.65 39.79 18.85
N CYS A 12 4.76 39.07 18.18
CA CYS A 12 3.33 39.10 18.44
C CYS A 12 3.05 38.34 19.74
N GLY A 13 3.03 39.03 20.83
CA GLY A 13 2.56 38.52 22.13
C GLY A 13 1.06 38.76 22.28
N SER A 14 0.25 37.72 22.29
CA SER A 14 -1.14 37.78 22.76
C SER A 14 -1.14 37.84 24.27
N GLY A 15 -1.12 39.05 24.80
CA GLY A 15 -1.25 39.30 26.26
C GLY A 15 -2.70 39.15 26.67
N LEU A 16 -2.97 38.17 27.52
CA LEU A 16 -4.15 38.14 28.38
C LEU A 16 -4.05 39.30 29.38
N ALA A 17 -4.91 40.30 29.23
CA ALA A 17 -5.05 41.38 30.18
C ALA A 17 -5.54 40.84 31.52
N ARG A 18 -4.70 40.91 32.55
CA ARG A 18 -5.09 40.80 33.96
C ARG A 18 -5.60 42.18 34.37
N ASP A 19 -6.88 42.21 34.68
CA ASP A 19 -7.50 43.36 35.32
C ASP A 19 -7.11 43.41 36.80
N SER A 20 -6.32 44.39 37.17
CA SER A 20 -6.05 44.71 38.57
C SER A 20 -6.78 46.00 38.93
N GLY A 21 -7.66 45.86 39.90
CA GLY A 21 -8.59 46.84 40.35
C GLY A 21 -8.00 48.18 40.75
N GLY A 22 -8.65 49.23 40.32
CA GLY A 22 -8.58 50.58 40.82
C GLY A 22 -10.02 51.09 40.97
N SER A 23 -10.43 51.33 42.22
CA SER A 23 -11.74 51.83 42.55
C SER A 23 -11.88 53.31 42.16
N VAL A 24 -12.82 53.59 41.28
CA VAL A 24 -13.40 54.91 41.07
C VAL A 24 -14.92 54.74 41.08
N ASN A 25 -15.59 55.29 42.10
CA ASN A 25 -17.04 55.40 42.16
C ASN A 25 -17.52 56.33 41.03
N ILE A 26 -18.26 55.74 40.10
CA ILE A 26 -19.23 56.50 39.29
C ILE A 26 -20.47 55.60 39.19
N ASP A 27 -21.54 56.02 39.87
CA ASP A 27 -22.87 55.44 39.70
C ASP A 27 -23.38 55.69 38.29
N VAL A 28 -23.38 54.66 37.45
CA VAL A 28 -24.21 54.63 36.24
C VAL A 28 -24.88 53.28 36.22
N GLU A 29 -26.14 53.24 36.59
CA GLU A 29 -27.03 52.12 36.34
C GLU A 29 -27.05 51.83 34.84
N CYS A 30 -26.41 50.79 34.44
CA CYS A 30 -26.62 50.19 33.14
C CYS A 30 -26.72 48.67 33.30
N SER A 31 -27.89 48.21 33.60
CA SER A 31 -28.25 46.80 33.61
C SER A 31 -28.29 46.28 32.20
N ILE A 32 -27.14 45.83 31.70
CA ILE A 32 -27.05 45.02 30.52
C ILE A 32 -26.98 43.56 30.97
N ALA A 33 -28.16 42.94 31.05
CA ALA A 33 -28.26 41.48 31.18
C ALA A 33 -27.71 40.84 29.90
N ILE A 34 -26.44 40.47 29.88
CA ILE A 34 -25.88 39.59 28.86
C ILE A 34 -26.35 38.18 29.18
N ALA A 35 -27.51 37.81 28.59
CA ALA A 35 -27.95 36.45 28.59
C ALA A 35 -26.97 35.63 27.73
N GLY A 36 -25.93 35.11 28.36
CA GLY A 36 -25.04 34.12 27.77
C GLY A 36 -25.87 32.88 27.43
N LYS A 37 -26.19 32.67 26.17
CA LYS A 37 -26.73 31.39 25.68
C LYS A 37 -25.71 30.30 26.02
N PRO A 38 -26.08 29.25 26.78
CA PRO A 38 -25.19 28.12 26.97
C PRO A 38 -24.96 27.47 25.61
N ALA A 39 -23.72 27.41 25.17
CA ALA A 39 -23.35 26.69 23.95
C ALA A 39 -23.78 25.22 24.10
N PRO A 40 -24.41 24.60 23.09
CA PRO A 40 -24.85 23.22 23.17
C PRO A 40 -23.63 22.28 23.14
N THR A 41 -23.05 22.02 24.29
CA THR A 41 -21.86 21.17 24.48
C THR A 41 -22.16 19.68 24.19
N GLY A 42 -23.41 19.29 24.02
CA GLY A 42 -23.83 17.92 23.72
C GLY A 42 -23.60 17.52 22.27
N VAL A 43 -23.90 18.43 21.33
CA VAL A 43 -23.84 18.12 19.87
C VAL A 43 -22.39 17.94 19.37
N VAL A 44 -21.45 18.68 19.93
CA VAL A 44 -20.03 18.59 19.54
C VAL A 44 -19.39 17.27 19.99
N LYS A 45 -19.80 16.74 21.14
CA LYS A 45 -19.31 15.44 21.64
C LYS A 45 -19.83 14.29 20.79
N THR A 46 -21.14 14.28 20.49
CA THR A 46 -21.73 13.24 19.62
C THR A 46 -21.18 13.28 18.20
N LEU A 47 -20.95 14.46 17.63
CA LEU A 47 -20.35 14.61 16.31
C LEU A 47 -18.90 14.11 16.28
N LYS A 48 -18.11 14.34 17.33
CA LYS A 48 -16.75 13.80 17.46
C LYS A 48 -16.73 12.26 17.53
N PHE A 49 -17.64 11.65 18.27
CA PHE A 49 -17.75 10.19 18.34
C PHE A 49 -18.24 9.59 17.02
N LEU A 50 -19.16 10.24 16.30
CA LEU A 50 -19.59 9.83 14.96
C LEU A 50 -18.45 9.94 13.93
N LEU A 51 -17.69 11.02 13.94
CA LEU A 51 -16.52 11.18 13.08
C LEU A 51 -15.43 10.16 13.39
N LEU A 52 -15.14 9.90 14.65
CA LEU A 52 -14.16 8.90 15.07
C LEU A 52 -14.61 7.48 14.66
N GLY A 53 -15.90 7.17 14.81
CA GLY A 53 -16.49 5.91 14.35
C GLY A 53 -16.44 5.75 12.82
N ALA A 54 -16.72 6.81 12.07
CA ALA A 54 -16.62 6.81 10.61
C ALA A 54 -15.18 6.61 10.11
N VAL A 55 -14.19 7.22 10.77
CA VAL A 55 -12.76 7.04 10.44
C VAL A 55 -12.30 5.60 10.74
N LEU A 56 -12.78 4.99 11.81
CA LEU A 56 -12.47 3.58 12.14
C LEU A 56 -13.09 2.59 11.15
N LEU A 57 -14.24 2.91 10.55
CA LEU A 57 -14.87 2.07 9.54
C LEU A 57 -14.19 2.15 8.17
N LEU A 58 -13.46 3.22 7.87
CA LEU A 58 -12.74 3.40 6.61
C LEU A 58 -11.44 2.58 6.52
N THR A 59 -10.93 2.04 7.61
CA THR A 59 -9.70 1.23 7.62
C THR A 59 -9.91 -0.25 7.31
N ALA A 60 -11.16 -0.70 7.12
CA ALA A 60 -11.52 -2.13 7.06
C ALA A 60 -11.41 -2.80 5.69
N CYS A 61 -11.04 -2.10 4.61
CA CYS A 61 -11.04 -2.68 3.26
C CYS A 61 -9.67 -2.61 2.57
N ALA A 62 -8.61 -3.00 3.23
CA ALA A 62 -7.40 -3.42 2.54
C ALA A 62 -7.56 -4.92 2.21
N SER A 63 -8.11 -5.24 1.03
CA SER A 63 -8.10 -6.61 0.52
C SER A 63 -6.64 -7.04 0.36
N HIS A 64 -6.17 -7.92 1.21
CA HIS A 64 -4.85 -8.52 1.06
C HIS A 64 -4.93 -9.56 -0.06
N ALA A 65 -4.01 -9.49 -1.02
CA ALA A 65 -3.87 -10.53 -2.03
C ALA A 65 -3.64 -11.89 -1.34
N PRO A 66 -4.33 -12.95 -1.78
CA PRO A 66 -4.17 -14.28 -1.20
C PRO A 66 -2.72 -14.76 -1.25
N LEU A 67 -2.29 -15.44 -0.21
CA LEU A 67 -0.99 -16.08 -0.12
C LEU A 67 -1.17 -17.58 0.08
N PRO A 68 -0.19 -18.41 -0.32
CA PRO A 68 -0.29 -19.84 -0.13
C PRO A 68 -0.29 -20.19 1.38
N GLU A 69 -1.03 -21.22 1.76
CA GLU A 69 -1.07 -21.73 3.14
C GLU A 69 0.29 -22.27 3.60
N GLN A 70 1.07 -22.80 2.66
CA GLN A 70 2.41 -23.31 2.91
C GLN A 70 3.41 -22.68 1.93
N THR A 71 4.68 -22.75 2.26
CA THR A 71 5.73 -22.27 1.35
C THR A 71 5.74 -23.12 0.09
N ALA A 72 5.37 -22.54 -1.05
CA ALA A 72 5.43 -23.22 -2.34
C ALA A 72 6.87 -23.55 -2.74
N ASN A 73 7.08 -24.75 -3.27
CA ASN A 73 8.38 -25.23 -3.72
C ASN A 73 8.69 -24.69 -5.12
N LEU A 74 9.15 -23.45 -5.19
CA LEU A 74 9.52 -22.82 -6.46
C LEU A 74 10.91 -23.27 -6.94
N PRO A 75 11.08 -23.57 -8.24
CA PRO A 75 12.40 -23.81 -8.83
C PRO A 75 13.16 -22.48 -8.93
N LEU A 76 13.99 -22.19 -7.94
CA LEU A 76 14.75 -20.93 -7.84
C LEU A 76 16.22 -21.14 -8.18
N PRO A 77 16.92 -20.13 -8.74
CA PRO A 77 16.43 -18.78 -9.07
C PRO A 77 15.58 -18.73 -10.34
N GLN A 78 14.67 -17.74 -10.41
CA GLN A 78 13.89 -17.43 -11.60
C GLN A 78 14.19 -16.01 -12.08
N GLN A 79 14.24 -15.84 -13.40
CA GLN A 79 14.31 -14.53 -14.05
C GLN A 79 13.19 -14.44 -15.06
N LEU A 80 12.30 -13.50 -14.90
CA LEU A 80 11.09 -13.35 -15.69
C LEU A 80 11.07 -11.97 -16.34
N HIS A 81 10.72 -11.93 -17.63
CA HIS A 81 10.29 -10.72 -18.30
C HIS A 81 8.79 -10.58 -18.09
N ILE A 82 8.38 -9.41 -17.60
CA ILE A 82 6.99 -9.07 -17.33
C ILE A 82 6.61 -7.90 -18.22
N GLN A 83 5.62 -8.09 -19.04
CA GLN A 83 5.02 -7.05 -19.85
C GLN A 83 3.65 -6.70 -19.28
N ARG A 84 3.53 -5.49 -18.77
CA ARG A 84 2.28 -4.92 -18.27
C ARG A 84 1.52 -4.24 -19.38
N LEU A 85 0.25 -4.56 -19.53
CA LEU A 85 -0.66 -3.99 -20.51
C LEU A 85 -1.85 -3.35 -19.78
N LEU A 86 -2.00 -2.04 -19.90
CA LEU A 86 -3.12 -1.30 -19.32
C LEU A 86 -3.48 -0.13 -20.24
N ASP A 87 -4.74 0.00 -20.62
CA ASP A 87 -5.29 1.11 -21.43
C ASP A 87 -4.47 1.39 -22.72
N GLY A 88 -4.00 0.31 -23.36
CA GLY A 88 -3.18 0.41 -24.57
C GLY A 88 -1.72 0.81 -24.33
N GLN A 89 -1.34 1.06 -23.09
CA GLN A 89 0.04 1.30 -22.71
C GLN A 89 0.76 0.01 -22.33
N ARG A 90 2.01 -0.10 -22.74
CA ARG A 90 2.88 -1.22 -22.44
C ARG A 90 4.05 -0.74 -21.58
N GLN A 91 4.34 -1.51 -20.53
CA GLN A 91 5.52 -1.36 -19.69
C GLN A 91 6.22 -2.71 -19.57
N ASP A 92 7.53 -2.70 -19.63
CA ASP A 92 8.34 -3.90 -19.58
C ASP A 92 9.22 -3.87 -18.33
N TRP A 93 9.23 -4.99 -17.58
CA TRP A 93 9.99 -5.16 -16.35
C TRP A 93 10.75 -6.48 -16.35
N VAL A 94 11.83 -6.51 -15.59
CA VAL A 94 12.55 -7.72 -15.25
C VAL A 94 12.28 -8.02 -13.78
N LEU A 95 11.84 -9.25 -13.49
CA LEU A 95 11.67 -9.75 -12.13
C LEU A 95 12.70 -10.85 -11.88
N VAL A 96 13.44 -10.72 -10.79
CA VAL A 96 14.35 -11.74 -10.27
C VAL A 96 13.75 -12.27 -8.98
N ILE A 97 13.58 -13.60 -8.90
CA ILE A 97 13.12 -14.32 -7.72
C ILE A 97 14.24 -15.24 -7.27
N ALA A 98 14.73 -15.06 -6.07
CA ALA A 98 15.86 -15.83 -5.56
C ALA A 98 15.72 -16.12 -4.06
N ARG A 99 16.27 -17.27 -3.62
CA ARG A 99 16.35 -17.59 -2.19
C ARG A 99 17.41 -16.73 -1.52
N GLU A 100 17.05 -16.14 -0.40
CA GLU A 100 17.97 -15.32 0.38
C GLU A 100 17.70 -15.47 1.88
N GLY A 101 18.63 -16.13 2.56
CA GLY A 101 18.46 -16.50 3.96
C GLY A 101 17.20 -17.36 4.15
N PRO A 102 16.35 -17.03 5.14
CA PRO A 102 15.14 -17.81 5.43
C PRO A 102 13.99 -17.56 4.44
N GLY A 103 14.12 -16.57 3.54
CA GLY A 103 13.03 -16.13 2.67
C GLY A 103 13.33 -16.20 1.19
N ILE A 104 12.37 -15.75 0.40
CA ILE A 104 12.47 -15.61 -1.04
C ILE A 104 12.39 -14.12 -1.36
N ARG A 105 13.45 -13.59 -1.99
CA ARG A 105 13.50 -12.20 -2.46
C ARG A 105 12.89 -12.09 -3.85
N TRP A 106 12.06 -11.07 -4.03
CA TRP A 106 11.43 -10.67 -5.27
C TRP A 106 11.90 -9.26 -5.60
N SER A 107 12.62 -9.09 -6.70
CA SER A 107 13.20 -7.81 -7.11
C SER A 107 12.76 -7.48 -8.53
N MET A 108 11.93 -6.45 -8.68
CA MET A 108 11.42 -5.98 -9.96
C MET A 108 12.12 -4.68 -10.35
N MET A 109 12.56 -4.59 -11.59
CA MET A 109 13.22 -3.43 -12.16
C MET A 109 12.73 -3.18 -13.59
N ASP A 110 12.86 -1.96 -14.08
CA ASP A 110 12.65 -1.65 -15.47
C ASP A 110 13.84 -2.10 -16.34
N LEU A 111 13.74 -1.90 -17.66
CA LEU A 111 14.79 -2.30 -18.60
C LEU A 111 16.08 -1.48 -18.47
N LEU A 112 16.05 -0.37 -17.74
CA LEU A 112 17.24 0.43 -17.41
C LEU A 112 17.90 0.01 -16.10
N GLY A 113 17.32 -1.00 -15.41
CA GLY A 113 17.79 -1.48 -14.13
C GLY A 113 17.32 -0.63 -12.94
N ILE A 114 16.38 0.30 -13.13
CA ILE A 114 15.82 1.11 -12.04
C ILE A 114 14.84 0.24 -11.24
N PRO A 115 15.06 0.08 -9.91
CA PRO A 115 14.19 -0.76 -9.11
C PRO A 115 12.79 -0.16 -8.96
N GLN A 116 11.77 -0.96 -9.26
CA GLN A 116 10.34 -0.62 -9.16
C GLN A 116 9.72 -1.16 -7.88
N ALA A 117 10.14 -2.34 -7.45
CA ALA A 117 9.69 -2.96 -6.20
C ALA A 117 10.70 -4.00 -5.71
N ARG A 118 10.80 -4.14 -4.39
CA ARG A 118 11.58 -5.19 -3.75
C ARG A 118 10.88 -5.66 -2.49
N LEU A 119 10.58 -6.94 -2.41
CA LEU A 119 9.93 -7.58 -1.27
C LEU A 119 10.61 -8.91 -0.94
N LYS A 120 10.52 -9.33 0.31
CA LYS A 120 10.85 -10.68 0.76
C LYS A 120 9.59 -11.39 1.23
N LEU A 121 9.44 -12.64 0.83
CA LEU A 121 8.44 -13.54 1.39
C LEU A 121 9.12 -14.38 2.47
N ILE A 122 8.73 -14.17 3.73
CA ILE A 122 9.26 -14.89 4.90
C ILE A 122 8.05 -15.36 5.71
N ASP A 123 8.01 -16.64 6.03
CA ASP A 123 6.93 -17.26 6.82
C ASP A 123 5.51 -16.91 6.31
N GLY A 124 5.33 -16.96 4.98
CA GLY A 124 4.07 -16.64 4.34
C GLY A 124 3.67 -15.16 4.38
N GLN A 125 4.59 -14.24 4.69
CA GLN A 125 4.30 -12.80 4.76
C GLN A 125 5.25 -11.97 3.90
N TRP A 126 4.69 -10.96 3.21
CA TRP A 126 5.49 -9.98 2.50
C TRP A 126 6.11 -8.95 3.45
N GLN A 127 7.41 -8.84 3.40
CA GLN A 127 8.18 -7.83 4.11
C GLN A 127 8.87 -6.90 3.12
N ALA A 128 8.95 -5.61 3.45
CA ALA A 128 9.71 -4.65 2.67
C ALA A 128 11.21 -5.01 2.71
N ASP A 129 11.88 -4.92 1.57
CA ASP A 129 13.31 -5.17 1.45
C ASP A 129 14.01 -3.93 0.89
N GLY A 130 14.58 -3.13 1.78
CA GLY A 130 15.24 -1.87 1.46
C GLY A 130 14.37 -0.63 1.65
N LEU A 131 14.77 0.47 0.99
CA LEU A 131 14.19 1.80 1.17
C LEU A 131 13.19 2.20 0.08
N LEU A 132 12.79 1.25 -0.78
CA LEU A 132 11.78 1.54 -1.79
C LEU A 132 10.42 1.80 -1.13
N PRO A 133 9.65 2.81 -1.60
CA PRO A 133 8.33 3.05 -1.09
C PRO A 133 7.41 1.86 -1.34
N PRO A 134 6.37 1.64 -0.51
CA PRO A 134 5.40 0.59 -0.72
C PRO A 134 4.74 0.70 -2.10
N ASN A 135 4.71 -0.40 -2.84
CA ASN A 135 4.06 -0.51 -4.14
C ASN A 135 2.96 -1.58 -4.07
N PRO A 136 1.68 -1.19 -3.86
CA PRO A 136 0.57 -2.14 -3.75
C PRO A 136 0.35 -2.97 -5.01
N GLU A 137 0.52 -2.37 -6.21
CA GLU A 137 0.39 -3.08 -7.49
C GLU A 137 1.45 -4.19 -7.61
N ALA A 138 2.69 -3.89 -7.26
CA ALA A 138 3.76 -4.90 -7.28
C ALA A 138 3.52 -6.02 -6.25
N ARG A 139 2.98 -5.68 -5.07
CA ARG A 139 2.64 -6.70 -4.06
C ARG A 139 1.55 -7.65 -4.57
N GLU A 140 0.52 -7.13 -5.22
CA GLU A 140 -0.54 -7.95 -5.81
C GLU A 140 0.00 -8.80 -6.97
N LEU A 141 0.79 -8.20 -7.85
CA LEU A 141 1.47 -8.91 -8.93
C LEU A 141 2.34 -10.05 -8.40
N PHE A 142 3.14 -9.84 -7.36
CA PHE A 142 4.00 -10.87 -6.80
C PHE A 142 3.19 -12.00 -6.16
N ALA A 143 2.09 -11.71 -5.51
CA ALA A 143 1.18 -12.73 -4.99
C ALA A 143 0.53 -13.54 -6.12
N ALA A 144 0.08 -12.88 -7.18
CA ALA A 144 -0.48 -13.53 -8.36
C ALA A 144 0.54 -14.38 -9.14
N LEU A 145 1.79 -13.91 -9.23
CA LEU A 145 2.89 -14.69 -9.80
C LEU A 145 3.25 -15.90 -8.92
N LEU A 146 3.25 -15.75 -7.60
CA LEU A 146 3.45 -16.86 -6.69
C LEU A 146 2.38 -17.94 -6.89
N PHE A 147 1.11 -17.54 -7.03
CA PHE A 147 0.02 -18.44 -7.41
C PHE A 147 0.28 -19.13 -8.76
N ALA A 148 0.66 -18.35 -9.78
CA ALA A 148 0.94 -18.89 -11.12
C ALA A 148 2.12 -19.89 -11.14
N LEU A 149 3.16 -19.61 -10.35
CA LEU A 149 4.39 -20.42 -10.29
C LEU A 149 4.28 -21.62 -9.33
N THR A 150 3.27 -21.68 -8.47
CA THR A 150 3.05 -22.83 -7.56
C THR A 150 2.90 -24.12 -8.36
N PRO A 151 3.64 -25.19 -8.02
CA PRO A 151 3.51 -26.49 -8.67
C PRO A 151 2.06 -27.00 -8.65
N LYS A 152 1.67 -27.73 -9.71
CA LYS A 152 0.29 -28.21 -9.86
C LYS A 152 -0.14 -29.15 -8.72
N ASP A 153 0.76 -29.99 -8.27
CA ASP A 153 0.57 -30.93 -7.17
C ASP A 153 0.41 -30.25 -5.80
N GLU A 154 0.98 -29.05 -5.64
CA GLU A 154 0.86 -28.23 -4.44
C GLU A 154 -0.32 -27.25 -4.48
N LEU A 155 -1.00 -27.11 -5.65
CA LEU A 155 -1.98 -26.04 -5.88
C LEU A 155 -3.13 -26.08 -4.87
N HIS A 156 -3.79 -27.24 -4.71
CA HIS A 156 -4.95 -27.35 -3.81
C HIS A 156 -4.58 -27.28 -2.33
N GLY A 157 -3.35 -27.70 -1.97
CA GLY A 157 -2.84 -27.56 -0.60
C GLY A 157 -2.52 -26.12 -0.23
N ASN A 158 -2.19 -25.28 -1.21
CA ASN A 158 -1.81 -23.88 -0.99
C ASN A 158 -2.96 -22.91 -1.27
N TYR A 159 -3.88 -23.27 -2.15
CA TYR A 159 -5.03 -22.47 -2.58
C TYR A 159 -6.24 -23.37 -2.73
N PRO A 160 -6.99 -23.65 -1.66
CA PRO A 160 -8.09 -24.62 -1.69
C PRO A 160 -9.18 -24.34 -2.74
N ASP A 161 -9.48 -23.05 -2.98
CA ASP A 161 -10.50 -22.61 -3.95
C ASP A 161 -9.97 -22.52 -5.39
N ALA A 162 -8.67 -22.80 -5.59
CA ALA A 162 -8.09 -22.75 -6.92
C ALA A 162 -8.49 -23.97 -7.77
N TRP A 163 -8.65 -23.74 -9.05
CA TRP A 163 -8.79 -24.82 -10.02
C TRP A 163 -7.81 -24.67 -11.17
N GLN A 164 -7.45 -25.80 -11.77
CA GLN A 164 -6.67 -25.86 -13.00
C GLN A 164 -7.24 -26.89 -13.95
N HIS A 165 -7.54 -26.47 -15.17
CA HIS A 165 -7.98 -27.32 -16.25
C HIS A 165 -7.19 -27.04 -17.52
N GLY A 166 -6.46 -28.04 -18.01
CA GLY A 166 -5.55 -27.87 -19.14
C GLY A 166 -4.51 -26.77 -18.88
N ALA A 167 -4.48 -25.79 -19.78
CA ALA A 167 -3.59 -24.63 -19.72
C ALA A 167 -4.16 -23.43 -18.93
N GLN A 168 -5.31 -23.58 -18.30
CA GLN A 168 -5.91 -22.51 -17.50
C GLN A 168 -5.86 -22.83 -16.02
N ARG A 169 -5.53 -21.81 -15.23
CA ARG A 169 -5.59 -21.84 -13.76
C ARG A 169 -6.34 -20.60 -13.29
N SER A 170 -7.19 -20.73 -12.30
CA SER A 170 -7.92 -19.61 -11.73
C SER A 170 -8.05 -19.73 -10.22
N LEU A 171 -7.97 -18.59 -9.56
CA LEU A 171 -8.43 -18.40 -8.19
C LEU A 171 -9.63 -17.44 -8.26
N PRO A 172 -10.87 -17.92 -8.00
CA PRO A 172 -12.08 -17.13 -8.11
C PRO A 172 -11.97 -15.78 -7.43
N GLU A 173 -12.52 -14.73 -8.05
CA GLU A 173 -12.50 -13.34 -7.58
C GLU A 173 -11.11 -12.68 -7.52
N HIS A 174 -10.03 -13.43 -7.78
CA HIS A 174 -8.66 -12.93 -7.70
C HIS A 174 -7.93 -12.97 -9.04
N TRP A 175 -7.56 -14.14 -9.57
CA TRP A 175 -6.65 -14.21 -10.70
C TRP A 175 -7.01 -15.29 -11.72
N GLU A 176 -6.73 -14.99 -12.99
CA GLU A 176 -6.80 -15.95 -14.08
C GLU A 176 -5.41 -16.04 -14.74
N VAL A 177 -4.94 -17.27 -14.93
CA VAL A 177 -3.66 -17.57 -15.59
C VAL A 177 -3.91 -18.46 -16.78
N ARG A 178 -3.33 -18.10 -17.92
CA ARG A 178 -3.36 -18.93 -19.14
C ARG A 178 -1.93 -19.24 -19.58
N TYR A 179 -1.54 -20.47 -19.47
CA TYR A 179 -0.21 -20.94 -19.84
C TYR A 179 -0.13 -21.22 -21.34
N SER A 180 0.92 -20.72 -22.01
CA SER A 180 1.39 -21.19 -23.32
C SER A 180 2.51 -22.22 -23.16
N GLN A 181 3.34 -22.06 -22.12
CA GLN A 181 4.42 -22.96 -21.67
C GLN A 181 4.54 -22.85 -20.14
N PRO A 182 5.27 -23.74 -19.45
CA PRO A 182 5.36 -23.72 -17.97
C PRO A 182 5.75 -22.37 -17.37
N LEU A 183 6.65 -21.62 -18.00
CA LEU A 183 7.11 -20.29 -17.57
C LEU A 183 6.77 -19.18 -18.57
N SER A 184 5.80 -19.42 -19.44
CA SER A 184 5.27 -18.43 -20.38
C SER A 184 3.75 -18.43 -20.29
N PHE A 185 3.18 -17.34 -19.78
CA PHE A 185 1.74 -17.26 -19.49
C PHE A 185 1.22 -15.84 -19.48
N GLU A 186 -0.08 -15.71 -19.66
CA GLU A 186 -0.84 -14.48 -19.40
C GLU A 186 -1.44 -14.56 -18.01
N LEU A 187 -1.35 -13.47 -17.28
CA LEU A 187 -1.92 -13.28 -15.94
C LEU A 187 -2.87 -12.09 -15.97
N LYS A 188 -4.12 -12.32 -15.57
CA LYS A 188 -5.16 -11.29 -15.52
C LYS A 188 -5.63 -11.09 -14.09
N LEU A 189 -5.66 -9.83 -13.66
CA LEU A 189 -6.20 -9.38 -12.40
C LEU A 189 -7.65 -8.90 -12.58
N PRO A 190 -8.55 -8.99 -11.58
CA PRO A 190 -9.98 -8.71 -11.74
C PRO A 190 -10.30 -7.27 -12.17
N LYS A 191 -9.52 -6.31 -11.69
CA LYS A 191 -9.71 -4.87 -11.95
C LYS A 191 -8.39 -4.16 -12.25
N GLY A 192 -7.48 -4.87 -12.92
CA GLY A 192 -6.13 -4.37 -13.11
C GLY A 192 -5.60 -4.61 -14.51
N PRO A 193 -4.31 -4.37 -14.69
CA PRO A 193 -3.63 -4.66 -15.94
C PRO A 193 -3.62 -6.17 -16.25
N MET A 194 -3.41 -6.48 -17.51
CA MET A 194 -3.02 -7.81 -17.96
C MET A 194 -1.49 -7.86 -18.02
N TYR A 195 -0.94 -8.98 -17.60
CA TYR A 195 0.50 -9.22 -17.64
C TYR A 195 0.81 -10.38 -18.56
N GLN A 196 1.79 -10.20 -19.45
CA GLN A 196 2.43 -11.31 -20.16
C GLN A 196 3.76 -11.60 -19.47
N VAL A 197 3.96 -12.85 -19.12
CA VAL A 197 5.14 -13.32 -18.38
C VAL A 197 5.88 -14.35 -19.22
N THR A 198 7.19 -14.17 -19.35
CA THR A 198 8.07 -15.12 -20.05
C THR A 198 9.36 -15.32 -19.27
N SER A 199 9.90 -16.55 -19.30
CA SER A 199 11.21 -16.82 -18.70
C SER A 199 12.32 -16.13 -19.50
N LEU A 200 13.28 -15.51 -18.77
CA LEU A 200 14.55 -15.01 -19.31
C LEU A 200 15.66 -16.03 -19.18
N SER A 201 15.50 -17.02 -18.31
CA SER A 201 16.41 -18.14 -18.24
C SER A 201 16.18 -18.98 -19.49
N GLY A 202 17.12 -18.96 -20.43
CA GLY A 202 17.05 -19.83 -21.59
C GLY A 202 16.87 -21.26 -21.12
N GLU A 203 15.94 -21.99 -21.74
CA GLU A 203 15.94 -23.44 -21.64
C GLU A 203 17.35 -23.90 -22.05
N THR A 204 18.12 -24.34 -21.08
CA THR A 204 19.27 -25.19 -21.39
C THR A 204 18.68 -26.52 -21.82
N PRO A 205 18.90 -26.95 -23.06
CA PRO A 205 18.35 -28.19 -23.60
C PRO A 205 18.85 -29.40 -22.81
#